data_81b785dddf9626bd6cdb7123081dd04b
#
_entry.id   81b785dddf9626bd6cdb7123081dd04b
#
_cell.length_a   1.000
_cell.length_b   1.000
_cell.length_c   1.000
_cell.angle_alpha   90.00
_cell.angle_beta   90.00
_cell.angle_gamma   90.00
#
_symmetry.space_group_name_H-M   'P 1'
#
loop_
_entity.id
_entity.type
_entity.pdbx_description
1 polymer ?
#
loop_
_entity_poly.entity_id
_entity_poly.type
_entity_poly.pdbx_seq_one_letter_code
_entity_poly.pdbx_strand_id
1 'polypeptide(L)'
;MPSHSHPHPHQHPVVEHDDLRRKLKARHLTMIALGGAIGTGLFVASGASIAQSGPGGALLAYCLIGLMVYCLMTSLGELAVHMPVAGSFVTYSALYVDEGFGFALGWNYWFSLAVTIAVELTAAQLVMQYWFPDVPGVVWSAGFLSLMFVLNAFSVRGFGEAEYWFALIKVVTVIIFLGVGVLMIFGILKGGPQSGWHNFTTGEAPFVGGVPGLFAVAMIAGFSFQGTETVGVAAGEAEDPARTIPRAIRQTFWRILMFYVVAILIIGVLIPYTDPSLLRNDVTDVGVSPFALVFRHAGLAFAAGLMNAVVLTALLSAGTSSMYVSTRILYGLAVSGRAPRAFGKLTRAGVPFNALLATTAIGALCFFSSLFGDKAVYLWLLNTSAMTGFFAWLGIAVSHYRFRRGLIAQGYQLSDLAYRSPLYPFGPIFAGVLCLVIVAGQNYQAFADIPGRWQEILATYIGVPMFLALWIGYRLVRKSRMIDYEDMPFELPKPASTRKT
;
A
#
# COMPACT_ATOMS: atom_id res chain seq x y z
N MET A 1 17.47 -47.67 35.67
CA MET A 1 17.94 -46.36 35.16
C MET A 1 17.08 -46.02 33.96
N PRO A 2 16.21 -45.02 34.00
CA PRO A 2 15.44 -44.60 32.84
C PRO A 2 16.23 -43.59 32.03
N SER A 3 16.30 -43.83 30.75
CA SER A 3 16.97 -43.00 29.73
C SER A 3 16.20 -41.67 29.57
N HIS A 4 16.85 -40.56 29.87
CA HIS A 4 16.37 -39.24 29.53
C HIS A 4 16.41 -39.05 28.01
N SER A 5 15.23 -39.05 27.37
CA SER A 5 15.06 -38.60 26.00
C SER A 5 15.25 -37.07 25.94
N HIS A 6 16.31 -36.64 25.27
CA HIS A 6 16.52 -35.25 24.91
C HIS A 6 15.36 -34.77 24.02
N PRO A 7 14.82 -33.56 24.24
CA PRO A 7 13.84 -33.00 23.33
C PRO A 7 14.55 -32.70 21.98
N HIS A 8 13.89 -33.10 20.89
CA HIS A 8 14.34 -32.82 19.53
C HIS A 8 14.61 -31.33 19.34
N PRO A 9 15.72 -30.94 18.72
CA PRO A 9 15.97 -29.56 18.35
C PRO A 9 14.86 -29.11 17.40
N HIS A 10 14.21 -27.98 17.73
CA HIS A 10 13.25 -27.32 16.86
C HIS A 10 13.94 -27.09 15.50
N GLN A 11 13.44 -27.76 14.47
CA GLN A 11 13.86 -27.50 13.10
C GLN A 11 13.44 -26.06 12.79
N HIS A 12 14.43 -25.16 12.71
CA HIS A 12 14.21 -23.82 12.16
C HIS A 12 13.59 -23.99 10.76
N PRO A 13 12.58 -23.20 10.40
CA PRO A 13 12.04 -23.23 9.06
C PRO A 13 13.19 -22.97 8.09
N VAL A 14 13.55 -24.00 7.32
CA VAL A 14 14.49 -23.86 6.22
C VAL A 14 13.91 -22.80 5.32
N VAL A 15 14.62 -21.68 5.16
CA VAL A 15 14.30 -20.71 4.11
C VAL A 15 14.60 -21.42 2.81
N GLU A 16 13.59 -22.09 2.24
CA GLU A 16 13.71 -22.67 0.91
C GLU A 16 14.07 -21.51 -0.04
N HIS A 17 15.22 -21.63 -0.66
CA HIS A 17 15.63 -20.70 -1.71
C HIS A 17 14.56 -20.74 -2.79
N ASP A 18 13.85 -19.62 -2.88
CA ASP A 18 12.77 -19.41 -3.82
C ASP A 18 13.34 -19.64 -5.24
N ASP A 19 12.75 -20.55 -6.01
CA ASP A 19 13.13 -20.86 -7.41
C ASP A 19 12.83 -19.67 -8.37
N LEU A 20 12.58 -18.49 -7.82
CA LEU A 20 12.33 -17.27 -8.56
C LEU A 20 13.63 -16.81 -9.26
N ARG A 21 13.53 -16.64 -10.57
CA ARG A 21 14.68 -16.23 -11.40
C ARG A 21 15.00 -14.75 -11.16
N ARG A 22 16.16 -14.44 -10.59
CA ARG A 22 16.67 -13.07 -10.39
C ARG A 22 16.91 -12.37 -11.72
N LYS A 23 15.94 -11.63 -12.23
CA LYS A 23 15.95 -10.95 -13.54
C LYS A 23 15.56 -9.48 -13.49
N LEU A 24 15.21 -8.94 -12.32
CA LEU A 24 14.77 -7.55 -12.19
C LEU A 24 15.96 -6.61 -11.98
N LYS A 25 16.13 -5.68 -12.92
CA LYS A 25 17.09 -4.57 -12.82
C LYS A 25 16.53 -3.45 -11.94
N ALA A 26 17.41 -2.56 -11.45
CA ALA A 26 17.04 -1.41 -10.65
C ALA A 26 15.90 -0.57 -11.26
N ARG A 27 15.91 -0.37 -12.60
CA ARG A 27 14.86 0.35 -13.32
C ARG A 27 13.48 -0.32 -13.19
N HIS A 28 13.44 -1.66 -13.24
CA HIS A 28 12.20 -2.42 -13.11
C HIS A 28 11.64 -2.31 -11.68
N LEU A 29 12.49 -2.47 -10.67
CA LEU A 29 12.09 -2.33 -9.26
C LEU A 29 11.54 -0.93 -8.95
N THR A 30 12.22 0.10 -9.42
CA THR A 30 11.76 1.49 -9.24
C THR A 30 10.41 1.72 -9.93
N MET A 31 10.23 1.18 -11.15
CA MET A 31 8.97 1.37 -11.89
C MET A 31 7.82 0.51 -11.32
N ILE A 32 8.09 -0.68 -10.84
CA ILE A 32 7.08 -1.51 -10.13
C ILE A 32 6.60 -0.79 -8.86
N ALA A 33 7.53 -0.22 -8.08
CA ALA A 33 7.16 0.52 -6.88
C ALA A 33 6.38 1.81 -7.18
N LEU A 34 6.78 2.56 -8.22
CA LEU A 34 6.05 3.75 -8.67
C LEU A 34 4.69 3.36 -9.27
N GLY A 35 4.65 2.32 -10.09
CA GLY A 35 3.44 1.83 -10.72
C GLY A 35 2.41 1.35 -9.71
N GLY A 36 2.85 0.59 -8.71
CA GLY A 36 1.97 0.09 -7.64
C GLY A 36 1.45 1.19 -6.71
N ALA A 37 2.24 2.26 -6.46
CA ALA A 37 1.88 3.33 -5.54
C ALA A 37 1.02 4.43 -6.18
N ILE A 38 1.28 4.81 -7.44
CA ILE A 38 0.52 5.86 -8.12
C ILE A 38 -0.72 5.26 -8.79
N GLY A 39 -1.83 5.30 -8.09
CA GLY A 39 -3.14 4.80 -8.52
C GLY A 39 -4.27 5.73 -8.06
N THR A 40 -5.39 5.12 -7.67
CA THR A 40 -6.59 5.85 -7.23
C THR A 40 -6.33 6.76 -6.02
N GLY A 41 -5.40 6.40 -5.15
CA GLY A 41 -5.03 7.22 -3.98
C GLY A 41 -4.64 8.65 -4.34
N LEU A 42 -3.84 8.82 -5.40
CA LEU A 42 -3.45 10.15 -5.87
C LEU A 42 -4.48 10.75 -6.83
N PHE A 43 -4.87 10.01 -7.86
CA PHE A 43 -5.66 10.58 -8.95
C PHE A 43 -7.14 10.82 -8.61
N VAL A 44 -7.69 10.11 -7.63
CA VAL A 44 -9.11 10.18 -7.25
C VAL A 44 -9.28 10.59 -5.79
N ALA A 45 -8.66 9.87 -4.85
CA ALA A 45 -8.86 10.08 -3.42
C ALA A 45 -8.27 11.40 -2.89
N SER A 46 -7.37 12.06 -3.63
CA SER A 46 -6.87 13.39 -3.29
C SER A 46 -7.99 14.44 -3.22
N GLY A 47 -9.03 14.30 -4.05
CA GLY A 47 -10.22 15.14 -3.97
C GLY A 47 -10.97 14.96 -2.66
N ALA A 48 -11.23 13.72 -2.26
CA ALA A 48 -11.87 13.40 -0.98
C ALA A 48 -11.05 13.92 0.22
N SER A 49 -9.73 13.87 0.14
CA SER A 49 -8.84 14.39 1.19
C SER A 49 -9.05 15.89 1.42
N ILE A 50 -9.10 16.67 0.35
CA ILE A 50 -9.33 18.12 0.44
C ILE A 50 -10.76 18.44 0.88
N ALA A 51 -11.75 17.69 0.38
CA ALA A 51 -13.14 17.89 0.78
C ALA A 51 -13.38 17.61 2.28
N GLN A 52 -12.70 16.60 2.85
CA GLN A 52 -12.94 16.15 4.22
C GLN A 52 -12.14 16.89 5.28
N SER A 53 -10.94 17.37 4.99
CA SER A 53 -10.08 18.03 5.98
C SER A 53 -9.57 19.41 5.56
N GLY A 54 -10.01 19.91 4.42
CA GLY A 54 -9.47 21.12 3.83
C GLY A 54 -8.06 20.98 3.27
N PRO A 55 -7.57 22.02 2.58
CA PRO A 55 -6.26 21.95 1.92
C PRO A 55 -5.10 21.83 2.92
N GLY A 56 -5.17 22.49 4.08
CA GLY A 56 -4.13 22.41 5.12
C GLY A 56 -4.15 21.06 5.83
N GLY A 57 -5.33 20.53 6.16
CA GLY A 57 -5.47 19.21 6.77
C GLY A 57 -4.97 18.09 5.85
N ALA A 58 -5.31 18.15 4.57
CA ALA A 58 -4.81 17.21 3.57
C ALA A 58 -3.27 17.26 3.45
N LEU A 59 -2.68 18.47 3.33
CA LEU A 59 -1.23 18.64 3.30
C LEU A 59 -0.55 18.07 4.55
N LEU A 60 -1.06 18.39 5.73
CA LEU A 60 -0.50 17.89 6.99
C LEU A 60 -0.54 16.36 7.04
N ALA A 61 -1.67 15.75 6.68
CA ALA A 61 -1.81 14.30 6.65
C ALA A 61 -0.82 13.64 5.67
N TYR A 62 -0.72 14.15 4.44
CA TYR A 62 0.19 13.59 3.45
C TYR A 62 1.67 13.79 3.82
N CYS A 63 2.05 14.92 4.43
CA CYS A 63 3.40 15.13 4.96
C CYS A 63 3.73 14.17 6.10
N LEU A 64 2.81 13.99 7.05
CA LEU A 64 3.01 13.12 8.21
C LEU A 64 3.12 11.65 7.80
N ILE A 65 2.20 11.19 6.95
CA ILE A 65 2.23 9.83 6.40
C ILE A 65 3.45 9.62 5.52
N GLY A 66 3.83 10.61 4.70
CA GLY A 66 5.04 10.56 3.89
C GLY A 66 6.31 10.37 4.72
N LEU A 67 6.43 11.09 5.85
CA LEU A 67 7.54 10.92 6.80
C LEU A 67 7.52 9.50 7.41
N MET A 68 6.35 9.03 7.81
CA MET A 68 6.18 7.66 8.33
C MET A 68 6.63 6.62 7.30
N VAL A 69 6.19 6.75 6.06
CA VAL A 69 6.56 5.85 4.96
C VAL A 69 8.06 5.89 4.68
N TYR A 70 8.70 7.06 4.78
CA TYR A 70 10.15 7.15 4.70
C TYR A 70 10.86 6.31 5.76
N CYS A 71 10.42 6.43 7.01
CA CYS A 71 10.95 5.61 8.11
C CYS A 71 10.75 4.12 7.85
N LEU A 72 9.57 3.73 7.35
CA LEU A 72 9.26 2.33 7.01
C LEU A 72 10.10 1.81 5.86
N MET A 73 10.28 2.60 4.80
CA MET A 73 11.04 2.17 3.63
C MET A 73 12.53 2.01 3.94
N THR A 74 13.11 2.88 4.77
CA THR A 74 14.49 2.69 5.22
C THR A 74 14.64 1.47 6.13
N SER A 75 13.64 1.18 6.96
CA SER A 75 13.57 -0.02 7.80
C SER A 75 13.47 -1.30 6.95
N LEU A 76 12.55 -1.30 5.98
CA LEU A 76 12.36 -2.41 5.04
C LEU A 76 13.61 -2.64 4.18
N GLY A 77 14.28 -1.55 3.77
CA GLY A 77 15.51 -1.62 2.99
C GLY A 77 16.62 -2.38 3.71
N GLU A 78 16.77 -2.16 5.01
CA GLU A 78 17.77 -2.87 5.80
C GLU A 78 17.45 -4.37 5.89
N LEU A 79 16.19 -4.73 6.17
CA LEU A 79 15.75 -6.12 6.21
C LEU A 79 15.90 -6.81 4.84
N ALA A 80 15.50 -6.13 3.77
CA ALA A 80 15.50 -6.69 2.42
C ALA A 80 16.91 -6.83 1.83
N VAL A 81 17.87 -5.98 2.21
CA VAL A 81 19.28 -6.13 1.83
C VAL A 81 19.93 -7.27 2.61
N HIS A 82 19.58 -7.40 3.89
CA HIS A 82 20.11 -8.48 4.73
C HIS A 82 19.59 -9.86 4.27
N MET A 83 18.31 -9.98 3.96
CA MET A 83 17.66 -11.23 3.54
C MET A 83 16.70 -10.93 2.37
N PRO A 84 17.17 -10.95 1.12
CA PRO A 84 16.35 -10.67 -0.05
C PRO A 84 15.48 -11.88 -0.42
N VAL A 85 14.28 -11.94 0.13
CA VAL A 85 13.28 -13.00 -0.07
C VAL A 85 11.97 -12.44 -0.59
N ALA A 86 11.25 -13.19 -1.43
CA ALA A 86 9.98 -12.77 -2.00
C ALA A 86 8.87 -12.60 -0.96
N GLY A 87 8.93 -13.36 0.14
CA GLY A 87 8.03 -13.20 1.28
C GLY A 87 8.21 -11.89 2.06
N SER A 88 9.36 -11.20 1.87
CA SER A 88 9.65 -9.88 2.43
C SER A 88 9.26 -9.76 3.91
N PHE A 89 8.59 -8.67 4.28
CA PHE A 89 8.21 -8.37 5.68
C PHE A 89 7.30 -9.44 6.32
N VAL A 90 6.58 -10.26 5.55
CA VAL A 90 5.83 -11.42 6.07
C VAL A 90 6.80 -12.47 6.62
N THR A 91 7.87 -12.75 5.87
CA THR A 91 8.94 -13.66 6.31
C THR A 91 9.72 -13.07 7.48
N TYR A 92 10.11 -11.79 7.41
CA TYR A 92 10.81 -11.12 8.51
C TYR A 92 10.00 -11.10 9.80
N SER A 93 8.69 -10.89 9.71
CA SER A 93 7.79 -10.95 10.86
C SER A 93 7.73 -12.34 11.48
N ALA A 94 7.74 -13.39 10.67
CA ALA A 94 7.78 -14.75 11.16
C ALA A 94 9.12 -15.12 11.80
N LEU A 95 10.24 -14.56 11.32
CA LEU A 95 11.59 -14.88 11.80
C LEU A 95 12.03 -14.03 12.99
N TYR A 96 11.55 -12.79 13.09
CA TYR A 96 12.02 -11.84 14.11
C TYR A 96 10.96 -11.46 15.14
N VAL A 97 9.69 -11.81 14.92
CA VAL A 97 8.62 -11.55 15.89
C VAL A 97 8.02 -12.85 16.40
N ASP A 98 7.21 -13.52 15.57
CA ASP A 98 6.48 -14.74 15.90
C ASP A 98 5.93 -15.35 14.59
N GLU A 99 5.96 -16.66 14.45
CA GLU A 99 5.36 -17.34 13.28
C GLU A 99 3.87 -17.01 13.11
N GLY A 100 3.11 -16.92 14.22
CA GLY A 100 1.70 -16.56 14.18
C GLY A 100 1.47 -15.11 13.73
N PHE A 101 2.36 -14.19 14.11
CA PHE A 101 2.31 -12.82 13.63
C PHE A 101 2.59 -12.75 12.11
N GLY A 102 3.62 -13.46 11.64
CA GLY A 102 3.90 -13.57 10.21
C GLY A 102 2.77 -14.22 9.42
N PHE A 103 2.09 -15.23 9.99
CA PHE A 103 0.90 -15.85 9.41
C PHE A 103 -0.24 -14.84 9.25
N ALA A 104 -0.60 -14.14 10.32
CA ALA A 104 -1.66 -13.14 10.30
C ALA A 104 -1.34 -12.01 9.33
N LEU A 105 -0.09 -11.54 9.32
CA LEU A 105 0.36 -10.47 8.43
C LEU A 105 0.31 -10.88 6.96
N GLY A 106 0.68 -12.11 6.64
CA GLY A 106 0.64 -12.63 5.26
C GLY A 106 -0.78 -12.69 4.70
N TRP A 107 -1.72 -13.24 5.46
CA TRP A 107 -3.13 -13.27 5.08
C TRP A 107 -3.75 -11.88 5.00
N ASN A 108 -3.43 -11.00 5.96
CA ASN A 108 -3.88 -9.61 5.96
C ASN A 108 -3.35 -8.85 4.72
N TYR A 109 -2.08 -9.00 4.38
CA TYR A 109 -1.48 -8.29 3.25
C TYR A 109 -2.00 -8.81 1.90
N TRP A 110 -2.18 -10.13 1.75
CA TRP A 110 -2.87 -10.69 0.60
C TRP A 110 -4.26 -10.09 0.42
N PHE A 111 -5.05 -10.06 1.50
CA PHE A 111 -6.40 -9.51 1.48
C PHE A 111 -6.38 -8.00 1.15
N SER A 112 -5.48 -7.24 1.75
CA SER A 112 -5.30 -5.80 1.48
C SER A 112 -5.11 -5.52 -0.01
N LEU A 113 -4.16 -6.20 -0.64
CA LEU A 113 -3.90 -6.04 -2.07
C LEU A 113 -5.05 -6.56 -2.95
N ALA A 114 -5.71 -7.63 -2.55
CA ALA A 114 -6.88 -8.15 -3.28
C ALA A 114 -8.06 -7.17 -3.21
N VAL A 115 -8.30 -6.52 -2.06
CA VAL A 115 -9.29 -5.44 -1.93
C VAL A 115 -8.88 -4.21 -2.73
N THR A 116 -7.60 -3.89 -2.81
CA THR A 116 -7.09 -2.78 -3.64
C THR A 116 -7.51 -2.96 -5.11
N ILE A 117 -7.53 -4.18 -5.64
CA ILE A 117 -8.04 -4.43 -6.99
C ILE A 117 -9.49 -3.94 -7.13
N ALA A 118 -10.34 -4.24 -6.14
CA ALA A 118 -11.72 -3.79 -6.13
C ALA A 118 -11.84 -2.26 -6.02
N VAL A 119 -10.96 -1.61 -5.25
CA VAL A 119 -10.86 -0.13 -5.17
C VAL A 119 -10.55 0.47 -6.53
N GLU A 120 -9.50 -0.03 -7.20
CA GLU A 120 -9.08 0.47 -8.52
C GLU A 120 -10.16 0.26 -9.57
N LEU A 121 -10.86 -0.88 -9.56
CA LEU A 121 -11.97 -1.16 -10.47
C LEU A 121 -13.17 -0.24 -10.22
N THR A 122 -13.52 0.01 -8.95
CA THR A 122 -14.62 0.92 -8.61
C THR A 122 -14.26 2.36 -8.98
N ALA A 123 -13.01 2.77 -8.81
CA ALA A 123 -12.54 4.06 -9.29
C ALA A 123 -12.55 4.14 -10.83
N ALA A 124 -12.14 3.07 -11.52
CA ALA A 124 -12.12 3.03 -12.98
C ALA A 124 -13.53 3.17 -13.58
N GLN A 125 -14.54 2.53 -12.99
CA GLN A 125 -15.93 2.71 -13.46
C GLN A 125 -16.44 4.14 -13.20
N LEU A 126 -16.05 4.80 -12.10
CA LEU A 126 -16.36 6.21 -11.87
C LEU A 126 -15.75 7.12 -12.95
N VAL A 127 -14.52 6.84 -13.36
CA VAL A 127 -13.85 7.58 -14.44
C VAL A 127 -14.52 7.33 -15.79
N MET A 128 -14.97 6.10 -16.07
CA MET A 128 -15.68 5.76 -17.32
C MET A 128 -17.02 6.48 -17.48
N GLN A 129 -17.67 6.85 -16.38
CA GLN A 129 -18.92 7.65 -16.41
C GLN A 129 -18.72 9.04 -17.03
N TYR A 130 -17.49 9.54 -17.09
CA TYR A 130 -17.18 10.78 -17.80
C TYR A 130 -17.51 10.71 -19.31
N TRP A 131 -17.27 9.57 -19.95
CA TRP A 131 -17.54 9.39 -21.37
C TRP A 131 -18.85 8.66 -21.66
N PHE A 132 -19.26 7.77 -20.76
CA PHE A 132 -20.38 6.85 -20.95
C PHE A 132 -21.27 6.84 -19.70
N PRO A 133 -21.98 7.95 -19.40
CA PRO A 133 -22.78 8.06 -18.17
C PRO A 133 -23.94 7.06 -18.12
N ASP A 134 -24.45 6.63 -19.27
CA ASP A 134 -25.61 5.73 -19.38
C ASP A 134 -25.22 4.23 -19.27
N VAL A 135 -23.92 3.89 -19.30
CA VAL A 135 -23.47 2.50 -19.20
C VAL A 135 -23.31 2.11 -17.73
N PRO A 136 -23.97 1.02 -17.27
CA PRO A 136 -23.83 0.57 -15.90
C PRO A 136 -22.35 0.29 -15.53
N GLY A 137 -21.89 0.79 -14.39
CA GLY A 137 -20.50 0.65 -13.93
C GLY A 137 -20.02 -0.80 -13.86
N VAL A 138 -20.96 -1.73 -13.53
CA VAL A 138 -20.66 -3.17 -13.47
C VAL A 138 -20.11 -3.75 -14.78
N VAL A 139 -20.52 -3.21 -15.92
CA VAL A 139 -20.02 -3.65 -17.24
C VAL A 139 -18.54 -3.34 -17.39
N TRP A 140 -18.14 -2.14 -16.96
CA TRP A 140 -16.75 -1.71 -16.97
C TRP A 140 -15.90 -2.52 -15.99
N SER A 141 -16.39 -2.71 -14.76
CA SER A 141 -15.68 -3.52 -13.76
C SER A 141 -15.50 -4.97 -14.21
N ALA A 142 -16.51 -5.58 -14.86
CA ALA A 142 -16.40 -6.94 -15.39
C ALA A 142 -15.36 -7.02 -16.52
N GLY A 143 -15.39 -6.07 -17.45
CA GLY A 143 -14.42 -6.01 -18.54
C GLY A 143 -12.98 -5.81 -18.04
N PHE A 144 -12.79 -4.87 -17.15
CA PHE A 144 -11.45 -4.56 -16.60
C PHE A 144 -10.91 -5.66 -15.68
N LEU A 145 -11.75 -6.26 -14.83
CA LEU A 145 -11.35 -7.42 -14.02
C LEU A 145 -10.92 -8.59 -14.89
N SER A 146 -11.67 -8.86 -15.97
CA SER A 146 -11.31 -9.90 -16.93
C SER A 146 -9.98 -9.60 -17.63
N LEU A 147 -9.76 -8.34 -18.02
CA LEU A 147 -8.50 -7.90 -18.62
C LEU A 147 -7.31 -8.09 -17.65
N MET A 148 -7.45 -7.64 -16.40
CA MET A 148 -6.41 -7.82 -15.37
C MET A 148 -6.10 -9.29 -15.11
N PHE A 149 -7.13 -10.13 -15.04
CA PHE A 149 -7.00 -11.58 -14.90
C PHE A 149 -6.20 -12.19 -16.05
N VAL A 150 -6.58 -11.89 -17.28
CA VAL A 150 -5.93 -12.40 -18.50
C VAL A 150 -4.46 -11.97 -18.53
N LEU A 151 -4.16 -10.70 -18.27
CA LEU A 151 -2.78 -10.20 -18.24
C LEU A 151 -1.92 -10.91 -17.19
N ASN A 152 -2.48 -11.26 -16.03
CA ASN A 152 -1.77 -11.99 -14.97
C ASN A 152 -1.65 -13.49 -15.24
N ALA A 153 -2.57 -14.09 -16.04
CA ALA A 153 -2.60 -15.52 -16.32
C ALA A 153 -1.57 -15.95 -17.37
N PHE A 154 -1.16 -15.08 -18.30
CA PHE A 154 -0.42 -15.51 -19.50
C PHE A 154 1.10 -15.27 -19.46
N SER A 155 1.64 -14.23 -18.81
CA SER A 155 3.08 -13.98 -18.86
C SER A 155 3.63 -13.03 -17.80
N VAL A 156 4.63 -13.53 -17.05
CA VAL A 156 5.40 -12.72 -16.08
C VAL A 156 6.30 -11.68 -16.77
N ARG A 157 6.88 -12.04 -17.92
CA ARG A 157 7.82 -11.15 -18.63
C ARG A 157 7.10 -10.00 -19.33
N GLY A 158 5.95 -10.28 -19.93
CA GLY A 158 5.12 -9.26 -20.57
C GLY A 158 4.56 -8.26 -19.56
N PHE A 159 4.24 -8.71 -18.35
CA PHE A 159 3.82 -7.85 -17.25
C PHE A 159 4.88 -6.79 -16.89
N GLY A 160 6.14 -7.19 -16.71
CA GLY A 160 7.21 -6.26 -16.31
C GLY A 160 7.47 -5.14 -17.32
N GLU A 161 7.44 -5.44 -18.62
CA GLU A 161 7.60 -4.44 -19.68
C GLU A 161 6.37 -3.53 -19.79
N ALA A 162 5.16 -4.08 -19.73
CA ALA A 162 3.93 -3.29 -19.76
C ALA A 162 3.87 -2.32 -18.57
N GLU A 163 4.19 -2.80 -17.37
CA GLU A 163 4.19 -1.97 -16.16
C GLU A 163 5.23 -0.85 -16.21
N TYR A 164 6.40 -1.08 -16.82
CA TYR A 164 7.39 -0.03 -17.06
C TYR A 164 6.81 1.14 -17.86
N TRP A 165 6.13 0.86 -18.97
CA TRP A 165 5.51 1.87 -19.81
C TRP A 165 4.33 2.57 -19.14
N PHE A 166 3.47 1.82 -18.44
CA PHE A 166 2.36 2.40 -17.68
C PHE A 166 2.87 3.29 -16.54
N ALA A 167 3.90 2.88 -15.81
CA ALA A 167 4.50 3.70 -14.78
C ALA A 167 5.13 4.97 -15.34
N LEU A 168 5.76 4.90 -16.52
CA LEU A 168 6.31 6.06 -17.20
C LEU A 168 5.20 7.07 -17.57
N ILE A 169 4.08 6.59 -18.13
CA ILE A 169 2.92 7.43 -18.46
C ILE A 169 2.41 8.15 -17.20
N LYS A 170 2.26 7.43 -16.09
CA LYS A 170 1.83 8.00 -14.79
C LYS A 170 2.75 9.15 -14.34
N VAL A 171 4.05 8.90 -14.34
CA VAL A 171 5.06 9.90 -13.92
C VAL A 171 5.03 11.14 -14.80
N VAL A 172 5.02 10.97 -16.12
CA VAL A 172 4.96 12.07 -17.09
C VAL A 172 3.66 12.87 -16.88
N THR A 173 2.54 12.19 -16.67
CA THR A 173 1.25 12.85 -16.44
C THR A 173 1.26 13.70 -15.18
N VAL A 174 1.80 13.19 -14.07
CA VAL A 174 1.93 13.98 -12.84
C VAL A 174 2.83 15.19 -13.06
N ILE A 175 3.95 15.05 -13.76
CA ILE A 175 4.84 16.18 -14.06
C ILE A 175 4.12 17.25 -14.89
N ILE A 176 3.36 16.86 -15.92
CA ILE A 176 2.57 17.80 -16.72
C ILE A 176 1.54 18.51 -15.86
N PHE A 177 0.82 17.76 -15.00
CA PHE A 177 -0.15 18.32 -14.06
C PHE A 177 0.49 19.34 -13.13
N LEU A 178 1.64 19.01 -12.53
CA LEU A 178 2.37 19.93 -11.64
C LEU A 178 2.79 21.20 -12.41
N GLY A 179 3.28 21.06 -13.64
CA GLY A 179 3.66 22.19 -14.48
C GLY A 179 2.48 23.11 -14.79
N VAL A 180 1.36 22.55 -15.25
CA VAL A 180 0.12 23.32 -15.53
C VAL A 180 -0.41 23.99 -14.26
N GLY A 181 -0.43 23.27 -13.15
CA GLY A 181 -0.91 23.81 -11.87
C GLY A 181 -0.06 24.99 -11.38
N VAL A 182 1.25 24.88 -11.48
CA VAL A 182 2.19 25.99 -11.16
C VAL A 182 1.92 27.20 -12.06
N LEU A 183 1.77 27.01 -13.38
CA LEU A 183 1.49 28.09 -14.32
C LEU A 183 0.14 28.79 -14.01
N MET A 184 -0.87 28.02 -13.52
CA MET A 184 -2.15 28.57 -13.07
C MET A 184 -2.01 29.37 -11.77
N ILE A 185 -1.23 28.89 -10.80
CA ILE A 185 -0.98 29.58 -9.52
C ILE A 185 -0.29 30.92 -9.75
N PHE A 186 0.63 31.00 -10.70
CA PHE A 186 1.31 32.25 -11.09
C PHE A 186 0.50 33.14 -12.07
N GLY A 187 -0.72 32.71 -12.44
CA GLY A 187 -1.60 33.49 -13.32
C GLY A 187 -1.18 33.53 -14.79
N ILE A 188 -0.21 32.68 -15.21
CA ILE A 188 0.21 32.53 -16.61
C ILE A 188 -0.88 31.82 -17.41
N LEU A 189 -1.44 30.76 -16.85
CA LEU A 189 -2.67 30.13 -17.36
C LEU A 189 -3.86 30.58 -16.54
N LYS A 190 -5.02 30.74 -17.21
CA LYS A 190 -6.26 31.09 -16.53
C LYS A 190 -6.64 29.98 -15.56
N GLY A 191 -6.92 30.34 -14.31
CA GLY A 191 -7.53 29.47 -13.32
C GLY A 191 -9.05 29.53 -13.39
N GLY A 192 -9.72 28.62 -12.69
CA GLY A 192 -11.16 28.73 -12.47
C GLY A 192 -11.50 29.99 -11.65
N PRO A 193 -12.78 30.41 -11.62
CA PRO A 193 -13.18 31.62 -10.92
C PRO A 193 -12.93 31.60 -9.40
N GLN A 194 -12.73 30.40 -8.85
CA GLN A 194 -12.48 30.17 -7.42
C GLN A 194 -11.03 29.72 -7.14
N SER A 195 -10.11 29.85 -8.09
CA SER A 195 -8.72 29.47 -7.92
C SER A 195 -7.93 30.55 -7.19
N GLY A 196 -7.16 30.18 -6.19
CA GLY A 196 -6.25 31.09 -5.49
C GLY A 196 -5.95 30.67 -4.06
N TRP A 197 -4.99 31.35 -3.46
CA TRP A 197 -4.56 31.13 -2.07
C TRP A 197 -5.67 31.38 -1.04
N HIS A 198 -6.73 32.11 -1.39
CA HIS A 198 -7.89 32.32 -0.55
C HIS A 198 -8.61 31.01 -0.17
N ASN A 199 -8.43 29.94 -0.95
CA ASN A 199 -8.95 28.61 -0.63
C ASN A 199 -8.39 28.03 0.69
N PHE A 200 -7.25 28.55 1.17
CA PHE A 200 -6.70 28.19 2.48
C PHE A 200 -7.28 29.00 3.64
N THR A 201 -8.10 30.00 3.37
CA THR A 201 -8.65 30.91 4.39
C THR A 201 -10.15 31.05 4.32
N THR A 202 -10.83 30.43 3.35
CA THR A 202 -12.27 30.54 3.13
C THR A 202 -13.02 29.49 3.97
N GLY A 203 -14.07 29.92 4.67
CA GLY A 203 -14.92 29.05 5.48
C GLY A 203 -14.14 28.42 6.65
N GLU A 204 -14.18 27.11 6.77
CA GLU A 204 -13.41 26.34 7.79
C GLU A 204 -11.97 26.04 7.39
N ALA A 205 -11.54 26.41 6.17
CA ALA A 205 -10.17 26.19 5.75
C ALA A 205 -9.18 26.97 6.65
N PRO A 206 -7.95 26.47 6.84
CA PRO A 206 -7.33 25.33 6.14
C PRO A 206 -7.64 23.96 6.73
N PHE A 207 -8.30 23.85 7.90
CA PHE A 207 -8.53 22.60 8.65
C PHE A 207 -10.02 22.33 8.84
N VAL A 208 -10.63 21.72 7.82
CA VAL A 208 -12.05 21.37 7.82
C VAL A 208 -12.26 20.09 8.64
N GLY A 209 -13.39 20.03 9.38
CA GLY A 209 -13.76 18.83 10.15
C GLY A 209 -12.87 18.54 11.36
N GLY A 210 -11.93 19.42 11.70
CA GLY A 210 -11.08 19.31 12.87
C GLY A 210 -10.25 18.02 12.95
N VAL A 211 -10.06 17.50 14.17
CA VAL A 211 -9.29 16.27 14.42
C VAL A 211 -9.89 15.03 13.73
N PRO A 212 -11.21 14.78 13.75
CA PRO A 212 -11.80 13.66 13.01
C PRO A 212 -11.52 13.69 11.51
N GLY A 213 -11.63 14.87 10.88
CA GLY A 213 -11.30 15.05 9.48
C GLY A 213 -9.84 14.69 9.18
N LEU A 214 -8.92 15.05 10.06
CA LEU A 214 -7.52 14.73 9.93
C LEU A 214 -7.27 13.20 9.99
N PHE A 215 -7.92 12.47 10.91
CA PHE A 215 -7.81 11.01 10.97
C PHE A 215 -8.38 10.33 9.72
N ALA A 216 -9.54 10.79 9.24
CA ALA A 216 -10.15 10.26 8.02
C ALA A 216 -9.19 10.43 6.82
N VAL A 217 -8.56 11.60 6.69
CA VAL A 217 -7.62 11.88 5.60
C VAL A 217 -6.29 11.16 5.81
N ALA A 218 -5.85 10.91 7.04
CA ALA A 218 -4.67 10.09 7.30
C ALA A 218 -4.84 8.66 6.77
N MET A 219 -6.04 8.08 6.84
CA MET A 219 -6.36 6.79 6.24
C MET A 219 -6.26 6.84 4.70
N ILE A 220 -6.83 7.87 4.08
CA ILE A 220 -6.76 8.07 2.62
C ILE A 220 -5.31 8.29 2.17
N ALA A 221 -4.55 9.12 2.89
CA ALA A 221 -3.13 9.34 2.62
C ALA A 221 -2.33 8.03 2.79
N GLY A 222 -2.63 7.25 3.83
CA GLY A 222 -2.04 5.93 4.02
C GLY A 222 -2.27 5.03 2.82
N PHE A 223 -3.51 4.89 2.38
CA PHE A 223 -3.84 4.15 1.16
C PHE A 223 -3.06 4.66 -0.06
N SER A 224 -2.94 5.98 -0.21
CA SER A 224 -2.24 6.61 -1.34
C SER A 224 -0.75 6.24 -1.41
N PHE A 225 -0.11 5.97 -0.28
CA PHE A 225 1.30 5.56 -0.21
C PHE A 225 1.50 4.03 -0.20
N GLN A 226 0.44 3.24 -0.05
CA GLN A 226 0.53 1.78 -0.15
C GLN A 226 1.02 1.35 -1.53
N GLY A 227 1.77 0.25 -1.57
CA GLY A 227 2.46 -0.21 -2.76
C GLY A 227 3.95 0.18 -2.79
N THR A 228 4.39 1.17 -2.01
CA THR A 228 5.82 1.50 -1.87
C THR A 228 6.63 0.33 -1.30
N GLU A 229 6.05 -0.44 -0.39
CA GLU A 229 6.64 -1.62 0.23
C GLU A 229 6.81 -2.80 -0.74
N THR A 230 6.21 -2.77 -1.92
CA THR A 230 6.38 -3.82 -2.95
C THR A 230 7.83 -3.94 -3.44
N VAL A 231 8.65 -2.90 -3.28
CA VAL A 231 10.11 -2.98 -3.49
C VAL A 231 10.72 -4.08 -2.62
N GLY A 232 10.26 -4.24 -1.39
CA GLY A 232 10.72 -5.31 -0.50
C GLY A 232 10.32 -6.70 -1.00
N VAL A 233 9.13 -6.85 -1.56
CA VAL A 233 8.66 -8.12 -2.15
C VAL A 233 9.45 -8.44 -3.43
N ALA A 234 9.69 -7.45 -4.27
CA ALA A 234 10.48 -7.60 -5.50
C ALA A 234 11.99 -7.80 -5.24
N ALA A 235 12.45 -7.59 -4.01
CA ALA A 235 13.86 -7.75 -3.63
C ALA A 235 14.38 -9.18 -3.85
N GLY A 236 13.54 -10.19 -3.67
CA GLY A 236 13.88 -11.60 -3.93
C GLY A 236 14.24 -11.87 -5.40
N GLU A 237 13.73 -11.08 -6.33
CA GLU A 237 13.96 -11.18 -7.78
C GLU A 237 15.02 -10.18 -8.30
N ALA A 238 15.68 -9.41 -7.41
CA ALA A 238 16.70 -8.41 -7.78
C ALA A 238 18.05 -9.05 -8.13
N GLU A 239 18.72 -8.55 -9.19
CA GLU A 239 20.05 -9.05 -9.62
C GLU A 239 21.15 -8.75 -8.58
N ASP A 240 21.17 -7.54 -7.97
CA ASP A 240 22.12 -7.12 -6.92
C ASP A 240 21.34 -6.39 -5.81
N PRO A 241 20.78 -7.12 -4.84
CA PRO A 241 19.94 -6.54 -3.80
C PRO A 241 20.64 -5.45 -3.00
N ALA A 242 21.90 -5.63 -2.64
CA ALA A 242 22.66 -4.73 -1.78
C ALA A 242 22.81 -3.31 -2.36
N ARG A 243 22.90 -3.19 -3.68
CA ARG A 243 23.00 -1.90 -4.38
C ARG A 243 21.68 -1.41 -4.93
N THR A 244 20.86 -2.34 -5.38
CA THR A 244 19.63 -2.03 -6.12
C THR A 244 18.51 -1.57 -5.19
N ILE A 245 18.31 -2.25 -4.06
CA ILE A 245 17.21 -1.97 -3.13
C ILE A 245 17.35 -0.58 -2.49
N PRO A 246 18.47 -0.20 -1.86
CA PRO A 246 18.59 1.12 -1.23
C PRO A 246 18.40 2.27 -2.22
N ARG A 247 18.91 2.09 -3.46
CA ARG A 247 18.74 3.10 -4.52
C ARG A 247 17.27 3.19 -4.95
N ALA A 248 16.60 2.07 -5.18
CA ALA A 248 15.19 2.05 -5.56
C ALA A 248 14.31 2.68 -4.49
N ILE A 249 14.47 2.30 -3.22
CA ILE A 249 13.73 2.87 -2.09
C ILE A 249 13.90 4.39 -2.01
N ARG A 250 15.14 4.87 -2.04
CA ARG A 250 15.43 6.31 -1.94
C ARG A 250 14.84 7.10 -3.12
N GLN A 251 15.00 6.61 -4.35
CA GLN A 251 14.47 7.29 -5.54
C GLN A 251 12.96 7.29 -5.56
N THR A 252 12.35 6.15 -5.31
CA THR A 252 10.89 5.99 -5.30
C THR A 252 10.27 6.86 -4.23
N PHE A 253 10.79 6.82 -2.98
CA PHE A 253 10.27 7.62 -1.89
C PHE A 253 10.26 9.12 -2.22
N TRP A 254 11.39 9.70 -2.61
CA TRP A 254 11.47 11.14 -2.90
C TRP A 254 10.55 11.56 -4.04
N ARG A 255 10.46 10.75 -5.09
CA ARG A 255 9.58 11.04 -6.22
C ARG A 255 8.10 10.98 -5.79
N ILE A 256 7.71 9.94 -5.07
CA ILE A 256 6.34 9.80 -4.60
C ILE A 256 5.99 10.95 -3.65
N LEU A 257 6.82 11.24 -2.64
CA LEU A 257 6.57 12.32 -1.70
C LEU A 257 6.39 13.67 -2.40
N MET A 258 7.29 14.03 -3.30
CA MET A 258 7.19 15.27 -4.06
C MET A 258 5.90 15.32 -4.90
N PHE A 259 5.57 14.25 -5.60
CA PHE A 259 4.39 14.22 -6.44
C PHE A 259 3.10 14.32 -5.61
N TYR A 260 3.02 13.65 -4.47
CA TYR A 260 1.83 13.70 -3.63
C TYR A 260 1.69 15.05 -2.94
N VAL A 261 2.71 15.50 -2.22
CA VAL A 261 2.62 16.75 -1.45
C VAL A 261 2.40 17.96 -2.34
N VAL A 262 3.16 18.06 -3.44
CA VAL A 262 3.01 19.19 -4.37
C VAL A 262 1.68 19.11 -5.13
N ALA A 263 1.21 17.92 -5.49
CA ALA A 263 -0.09 17.77 -6.14
C ALA A 263 -1.24 18.19 -5.21
N ILE A 264 -1.24 17.76 -3.95
CA ILE A 264 -2.23 18.17 -2.95
C ILE A 264 -2.21 19.68 -2.74
N LEU A 265 -1.03 20.29 -2.67
CA LEU A 265 -0.90 21.75 -2.59
C LEU A 265 -1.56 22.44 -3.79
N ILE A 266 -1.23 22.02 -5.01
CA ILE A 266 -1.79 22.58 -6.25
C ILE A 266 -3.32 22.43 -6.27
N ILE A 267 -3.84 21.23 -5.98
CA ILE A 267 -5.27 21.00 -5.96
C ILE A 267 -5.93 21.91 -4.92
N GLY A 268 -5.36 22.00 -3.71
CA GLY A 268 -5.90 22.85 -2.64
C GLY A 268 -5.91 24.34 -2.94
N VAL A 269 -4.92 24.83 -3.72
CA VAL A 269 -4.92 26.23 -4.19
C VAL A 269 -5.93 26.46 -5.30
N LEU A 270 -6.08 25.51 -6.21
CA LEU A 270 -6.87 25.68 -7.43
C LEU A 270 -8.33 25.31 -7.29
N ILE A 271 -8.67 24.43 -6.35
CA ILE A 271 -10.04 23.91 -6.14
C ILE A 271 -10.43 24.12 -4.68
N PRO A 272 -11.52 24.86 -4.39
CA PRO A 272 -11.99 25.02 -3.03
C PRO A 272 -12.51 23.67 -2.46
N TYR A 273 -12.34 23.46 -1.17
CA TYR A 273 -12.80 22.22 -0.51
C TYR A 273 -14.32 22.02 -0.58
N THR A 274 -15.07 23.07 -0.87
CA THR A 274 -16.54 23.07 -1.05
C THR A 274 -16.97 22.71 -2.46
N ASP A 275 -16.04 22.49 -3.40
CA ASP A 275 -16.38 22.15 -4.79
C ASP A 275 -17.15 20.83 -4.85
N PRO A 276 -18.36 20.80 -5.44
CA PRO A 276 -19.17 19.59 -5.53
C PRO A 276 -18.54 18.49 -6.41
N SER A 277 -17.58 18.83 -7.25
CA SER A 277 -16.86 17.86 -8.10
C SER A 277 -15.84 17.04 -7.32
N LEU A 278 -15.46 17.44 -6.12
CA LEU A 278 -14.60 16.65 -5.24
C LEU A 278 -15.40 15.42 -4.71
N LEU A 279 -14.73 14.30 -4.55
CA LEU A 279 -15.36 13.06 -4.12
C LEU A 279 -15.91 13.17 -2.69
N ARG A 280 -17.24 13.20 -2.56
CA ARG A 280 -17.96 13.22 -1.28
C ARG A 280 -19.00 12.09 -1.26
N ASN A 281 -19.34 11.60 -0.07
CA ASN A 281 -20.36 10.56 0.12
C ASN A 281 -21.78 11.04 -0.24
N ASP A 282 -22.06 12.32 -0.10
CA ASP A 282 -23.36 12.95 -0.26
C ASP A 282 -23.63 13.50 -1.68
N VAL A 283 -22.64 13.48 -2.57
CA VAL A 283 -22.75 14.02 -3.92
C VAL A 283 -23.14 12.93 -4.91
N THR A 284 -24.24 13.16 -5.63
CA THR A 284 -24.76 12.25 -6.67
C THR A 284 -24.00 12.35 -7.99
N ASP A 285 -23.34 13.48 -8.25
CA ASP A 285 -22.54 13.66 -9.46
C ASP A 285 -21.16 13.00 -9.36
N VAL A 286 -20.78 12.39 -10.44
CA VAL A 286 -19.54 11.65 -10.55
C VAL A 286 -18.35 12.56 -10.36
N GLY A 287 -17.52 12.22 -9.38
CA GLY A 287 -16.24 12.88 -9.20
C GLY A 287 -15.34 12.66 -10.40
N VAL A 288 -15.19 13.69 -11.23
CA VAL A 288 -14.06 13.76 -12.16
C VAL A 288 -12.80 13.81 -11.31
N SER A 289 -11.76 13.09 -11.74
CA SER A 289 -10.45 13.20 -11.08
C SER A 289 -10.08 14.66 -10.85
N PRO A 290 -9.59 15.06 -9.65
CA PRO A 290 -9.15 16.45 -9.40
C PRO A 290 -8.13 16.94 -10.42
N PHE A 291 -7.34 16.03 -10.96
CA PHE A 291 -6.38 16.31 -12.04
C PHE A 291 -7.09 16.77 -13.32
N ALA A 292 -8.13 16.06 -13.75
CA ALA A 292 -8.93 16.44 -14.91
C ALA A 292 -9.68 17.75 -14.67
N LEU A 293 -10.14 17.99 -13.44
CA LEU A 293 -10.84 19.22 -13.05
C LEU A 293 -9.94 20.44 -13.17
N VAL A 294 -8.67 20.36 -12.76
CA VAL A 294 -7.67 21.44 -12.92
C VAL A 294 -7.49 21.78 -14.39
N PHE A 295 -7.37 20.78 -15.28
CA PHE A 295 -7.25 21.05 -16.73
C PHE A 295 -8.52 21.69 -17.31
N ARG A 296 -9.70 21.31 -16.83
CA ARG A 296 -10.96 21.93 -17.22
C ARG A 296 -11.00 23.40 -16.82
N HIS A 297 -10.58 23.72 -15.59
CA HIS A 297 -10.51 25.11 -15.08
C HIS A 297 -9.49 25.95 -15.85
N ALA A 298 -8.41 25.34 -16.37
CA ALA A 298 -7.45 26.00 -17.24
C ALA A 298 -8.00 26.29 -18.66
N GLY A 299 -9.26 25.93 -18.95
CA GLY A 299 -9.84 26.08 -20.28
C GLY A 299 -9.39 25.02 -21.30
N LEU A 300 -8.74 23.97 -20.84
CA LEU A 300 -8.19 22.88 -21.65
C LEU A 300 -9.13 21.66 -21.63
N ALA A 301 -10.37 21.82 -22.09
CA ALA A 301 -11.39 20.77 -21.99
C ALA A 301 -10.99 19.45 -22.68
N PHE A 302 -10.30 19.52 -23.84
CA PHE A 302 -9.75 18.34 -24.51
C PHE A 302 -8.69 17.63 -23.66
N ALA A 303 -7.81 18.40 -23.01
CA ALA A 303 -6.78 17.85 -22.12
C ALA A 303 -7.39 17.21 -20.85
N ALA A 304 -8.58 17.65 -20.40
CA ALA A 304 -9.29 17.00 -19.30
C ALA A 304 -9.74 15.57 -19.66
N GLY A 305 -10.28 15.36 -20.86
CA GLY A 305 -10.62 14.04 -21.35
C GLY A 305 -9.39 13.14 -21.53
N LEU A 306 -8.31 13.68 -22.07
CA LEU A 306 -7.02 12.97 -22.17
C LEU A 306 -6.50 12.60 -20.79
N MET A 307 -6.57 13.52 -19.82
CA MET A 307 -6.15 13.28 -18.44
C MET A 307 -6.96 12.13 -17.81
N ASN A 308 -8.28 12.12 -17.99
CA ASN A 308 -9.11 11.01 -17.52
C ASN A 308 -8.73 9.67 -18.17
N ALA A 309 -8.37 9.64 -19.44
CA ALA A 309 -7.88 8.44 -20.10
C ALA A 309 -6.57 7.94 -19.49
N VAL A 310 -5.65 8.85 -19.19
CA VAL A 310 -4.39 8.50 -18.51
C VAL A 310 -4.64 8.04 -17.08
N VAL A 311 -5.52 8.70 -16.34
CA VAL A 311 -5.94 8.26 -15.00
C VAL A 311 -6.50 6.84 -15.06
N LEU A 312 -7.39 6.55 -16.01
CA LEU A 312 -7.94 5.20 -16.20
C LEU A 312 -6.84 4.16 -16.41
N THR A 313 -5.87 4.44 -17.29
CA THR A 313 -4.73 3.51 -17.51
C THR A 313 -3.90 3.33 -16.24
N ALA A 314 -3.74 4.39 -15.44
CA ALA A 314 -3.04 4.34 -14.17
C ALA A 314 -3.74 3.46 -13.13
N LEU A 315 -5.08 3.58 -13.02
CA LEU A 315 -5.89 2.74 -12.13
C LEU A 315 -5.80 1.26 -12.53
N LEU A 316 -5.95 0.97 -13.83
CA LEU A 316 -5.86 -0.41 -14.34
C LEU A 316 -4.47 -1.02 -14.14
N SER A 317 -3.41 -0.23 -14.29
CA SER A 317 -2.05 -0.67 -14.01
C SER A 317 -1.84 -0.95 -12.52
N ALA A 318 -2.29 -0.06 -11.63
CA ALA A 318 -2.19 -0.27 -10.18
C ALA A 318 -2.96 -1.53 -9.73
N GLY A 319 -4.17 -1.73 -10.26
CA GLY A 319 -4.95 -2.94 -10.00
C GLY A 319 -4.29 -4.23 -10.53
N THR A 320 -3.69 -4.18 -11.74
CA THR A 320 -2.96 -5.31 -12.33
C THR A 320 -1.72 -5.67 -11.51
N SER A 321 -0.97 -4.66 -11.04
CA SER A 321 0.19 -4.85 -10.16
C SER A 321 -0.21 -5.41 -8.81
N SER A 322 -1.31 -4.91 -8.22
CA SER A 322 -1.85 -5.42 -6.95
C SER A 322 -2.27 -6.88 -7.08
N MET A 323 -2.89 -7.26 -8.21
CA MET A 323 -3.25 -8.65 -8.52
C MET A 323 -2.01 -9.54 -8.63
N TYR A 324 -0.96 -9.05 -9.29
CA TYR A 324 0.32 -9.75 -9.43
C TYR A 324 0.95 -10.03 -8.07
N VAL A 325 1.14 -9.00 -7.24
CA VAL A 325 1.80 -9.12 -5.93
C VAL A 325 0.97 -9.96 -4.96
N SER A 326 -0.34 -9.70 -4.88
CA SER A 326 -1.28 -10.45 -4.03
C SER A 326 -1.26 -11.96 -4.33
N THR A 327 -1.30 -12.32 -5.61
CA THR A 327 -1.22 -13.71 -6.05
C THR A 327 0.06 -14.40 -5.58
N ARG A 328 1.20 -13.69 -5.60
CA ARG A 328 2.49 -14.22 -5.15
C ARG A 328 2.60 -14.34 -3.63
N ILE A 329 2.02 -13.41 -2.89
CA ILE A 329 1.93 -13.52 -1.42
C ILE A 329 1.15 -14.77 -1.03
N LEU A 330 0.01 -15.03 -1.65
CA LEU A 330 -0.79 -16.23 -1.37
C LEU A 330 -0.06 -17.51 -1.77
N TYR A 331 0.64 -17.50 -2.90
CA TYR A 331 1.52 -18.58 -3.32
C TYR A 331 2.62 -18.83 -2.28
N GLY A 332 3.33 -17.80 -1.84
CA GLY A 332 4.39 -17.88 -0.83
C GLY A 332 3.88 -18.43 0.51
N LEU A 333 2.67 -18.03 0.94
CA LEU A 333 2.02 -18.60 2.11
C LEU A 333 1.75 -20.11 1.95
N ALA A 334 1.35 -20.55 0.75
CA ALA A 334 1.09 -21.97 0.48
C ALA A 334 2.37 -22.80 0.46
N VAL A 335 3.42 -22.29 -0.16
CA VAL A 335 4.75 -22.97 -0.21
C VAL A 335 5.34 -23.08 1.20
N SER A 336 5.20 -22.02 2.02
CA SER A 336 5.66 -22.05 3.42
C SER A 336 4.73 -22.83 4.38
N GLY A 337 3.71 -23.54 3.87
CA GLY A 337 2.78 -24.33 4.68
C GLY A 337 1.78 -23.54 5.50
N ARG A 338 1.64 -22.22 5.23
CA ARG A 338 0.75 -21.29 5.94
C ARG A 338 -0.56 -21.03 5.22
N ALA A 339 -0.75 -21.60 4.02
CA ALA A 339 -1.99 -21.59 3.26
C ALA A 339 -2.24 -22.97 2.64
N PRO A 340 -3.46 -23.28 2.15
CA PRO A 340 -3.78 -24.53 1.48
C PRO A 340 -2.82 -24.81 0.31
N ARG A 341 -2.32 -26.03 0.23
CA ARG A 341 -1.37 -26.49 -0.82
C ARG A 341 -1.84 -26.25 -2.25
N ALA A 342 -3.16 -26.13 -2.44
CA ALA A 342 -3.75 -25.84 -3.76
C ALA A 342 -3.25 -24.52 -4.35
N PHE A 343 -2.96 -23.51 -3.52
CA PHE A 343 -2.44 -22.20 -3.95
C PHE A 343 -0.95 -22.22 -4.32
N GLY A 344 -0.22 -23.25 -3.91
CA GLY A 344 1.19 -23.47 -4.26
C GLY A 344 1.42 -24.15 -5.61
N LYS A 345 0.36 -24.47 -6.38
CA LYS A 345 0.49 -25.10 -7.69
C LYS A 345 0.73 -24.07 -8.78
N LEU A 346 1.80 -24.26 -9.55
CA LEU A 346 2.14 -23.46 -10.71
C LEU A 346 1.65 -24.09 -12.01
N THR A 347 1.25 -23.25 -12.96
CA THR A 347 1.05 -23.66 -14.35
C THR A 347 2.39 -23.88 -15.04
N ARG A 348 2.38 -24.44 -16.28
CA ARG A 348 3.60 -24.58 -17.12
C ARG A 348 4.28 -23.22 -17.39
N ALA A 349 3.54 -22.12 -17.36
CA ALA A 349 4.05 -20.76 -17.52
C ALA A 349 4.63 -20.15 -16.21
N GLY A 350 4.59 -20.88 -15.08
CA GLY A 350 5.05 -20.41 -13.80
C GLY A 350 4.07 -19.50 -13.05
N VAL A 351 2.78 -19.53 -13.42
CA VAL A 351 1.74 -18.71 -12.79
C VAL A 351 1.00 -19.54 -11.74
N PRO A 352 0.83 -19.04 -10.50
CA PRO A 352 0.02 -19.71 -9.46
C PRO A 352 -1.48 -19.47 -9.69
N PHE A 353 -2.06 -20.23 -10.60
CA PHE A 353 -3.40 -19.99 -11.13
C PHE A 353 -4.50 -20.04 -10.07
N ASN A 354 -4.45 -20.98 -9.12
CA ASN A 354 -5.45 -21.07 -8.06
C ASN A 354 -5.38 -19.86 -7.11
N ALA A 355 -4.18 -19.37 -6.83
CA ALA A 355 -4.00 -18.15 -6.04
C ALA A 355 -4.52 -16.91 -6.81
N LEU A 356 -4.31 -16.88 -8.13
CA LEU A 356 -4.87 -15.85 -9.00
C LEU A 356 -6.41 -15.86 -8.99
N LEU A 357 -7.04 -17.02 -9.06
CA LEU A 357 -8.50 -17.15 -8.97
C LEU A 357 -9.03 -16.64 -7.62
N ALA A 358 -8.40 -17.04 -6.50
CA ALA A 358 -8.81 -16.58 -5.18
C ALA A 358 -8.67 -15.05 -5.03
N THR A 359 -7.58 -14.49 -5.52
CA THR A 359 -7.35 -13.03 -5.53
C THR A 359 -8.40 -12.31 -6.37
N THR A 360 -8.71 -12.84 -7.56
CA THR A 360 -9.74 -12.28 -8.46
C THR A 360 -11.13 -12.32 -7.82
N ALA A 361 -11.45 -13.37 -7.06
CA ALA A 361 -12.73 -13.48 -6.35
C ALA A 361 -12.91 -12.37 -5.30
N ILE A 362 -11.83 -11.97 -4.61
CA ILE A 362 -11.87 -10.79 -3.71
C ILE A 362 -11.98 -9.50 -4.51
N GLY A 363 -11.25 -9.38 -5.63
CA GLY A 363 -11.37 -8.22 -6.54
C GLY A 363 -12.81 -8.00 -7.06
N ALA A 364 -13.60 -9.07 -7.17
CA ALA A 364 -15.00 -9.00 -7.55
C ALA A 364 -15.92 -8.31 -6.51
N LEU A 365 -15.41 -7.93 -5.33
CA LEU A 365 -16.16 -7.08 -4.38
C LEU A 365 -16.55 -5.72 -4.98
N CYS A 366 -15.87 -5.27 -6.04
CA CYS A 366 -16.27 -4.08 -6.80
C CYS A 366 -17.71 -4.15 -7.31
N PHE A 367 -18.26 -5.36 -7.56
CA PHE A 367 -19.64 -5.52 -8.03
C PHE A 367 -20.70 -5.13 -7.01
N PHE A 368 -20.36 -4.99 -5.74
CA PHE A 368 -21.28 -4.42 -4.74
C PHE A 368 -21.67 -2.96 -5.04
N SER A 369 -20.92 -2.26 -5.88
CA SER A 369 -21.27 -0.93 -6.35
C SER A 369 -22.65 -0.87 -7.04
N SER A 370 -23.04 -1.95 -7.72
CA SER A 370 -24.37 -2.07 -8.35
C SER A 370 -25.52 -2.13 -7.32
N LEU A 371 -25.24 -2.50 -6.07
CA LEU A 371 -26.23 -2.63 -5.00
C LEU A 371 -26.27 -1.42 -4.06
N PHE A 372 -25.10 -0.84 -3.77
CA PHE A 372 -24.94 0.19 -2.73
C PHE A 372 -24.48 1.54 -3.27
N GLY A 373 -24.18 1.63 -4.57
CA GLY A 373 -23.68 2.83 -5.25
C GLY A 373 -22.16 2.95 -5.25
N ASP A 374 -21.64 3.48 -6.35
CA ASP A 374 -20.21 3.46 -6.68
C ASP A 374 -19.35 4.21 -5.66
N LYS A 375 -19.79 5.40 -5.24
CA LYS A 375 -19.00 6.24 -4.30
C LYS A 375 -18.93 5.64 -2.91
N ALA A 376 -20.04 5.11 -2.39
CA ALA A 376 -20.07 4.47 -1.08
C ALA A 376 -19.17 3.23 -1.04
N VAL A 377 -19.29 2.37 -2.04
CA VAL A 377 -18.47 1.16 -2.14
C VAL A 377 -16.99 1.51 -2.32
N TYR A 378 -16.67 2.50 -3.15
CA TYR A 378 -15.31 2.98 -3.31
C TYR A 378 -14.67 3.37 -1.96
N LEU A 379 -15.35 4.18 -1.16
CA LEU A 379 -14.81 4.62 0.14
C LEU A 379 -14.73 3.48 1.17
N TRP A 380 -15.70 2.58 1.19
CA TRP A 380 -15.66 1.39 2.06
C TRP A 380 -14.46 0.50 1.73
N LEU A 381 -14.26 0.19 0.46
CA LEU A 381 -13.13 -0.62 0.01
C LEU A 381 -11.79 0.07 0.25
N LEU A 382 -11.71 1.38 -0.02
CA LEU A 382 -10.52 2.18 0.23
C LEU A 382 -10.13 2.17 1.71
N ASN A 383 -11.08 2.43 2.60
CA ASN A 383 -10.81 2.43 4.05
C ASN A 383 -10.41 1.03 4.54
N THR A 384 -11.04 -0.03 4.02
CA THR A 384 -10.68 -1.42 4.35
C THR A 384 -9.26 -1.73 3.90
N SER A 385 -8.90 -1.39 2.66
CA SER A 385 -7.55 -1.59 2.14
C SER A 385 -6.52 -0.76 2.92
N ALA A 386 -6.83 0.50 3.22
CA ALA A 386 -5.97 1.36 4.02
C ALA A 386 -5.67 0.76 5.40
N MET A 387 -6.69 0.34 6.16
CA MET A 387 -6.52 -0.24 7.48
C MET A 387 -5.64 -1.49 7.45
N THR A 388 -5.90 -2.40 6.52
CA THR A 388 -5.12 -3.63 6.39
C THR A 388 -3.68 -3.37 5.98
N GLY A 389 -3.43 -2.31 5.20
CA GLY A 389 -2.09 -1.85 4.85
C GLY A 389 -1.32 -1.27 6.04
N PHE A 390 -1.98 -0.58 6.96
CA PHE A 390 -1.33 -0.12 8.21
C PHE A 390 -0.83 -1.28 9.06
N PHE A 391 -1.52 -2.42 9.08
CA PHE A 391 -1.00 -3.63 9.75
C PHE A 391 0.27 -4.17 9.09
N ALA A 392 0.35 -4.15 7.76
CA ALA A 392 1.57 -4.53 7.05
C ALA A 392 2.74 -3.60 7.42
N TRP A 393 2.51 -2.31 7.49
CA TRP A 393 3.50 -1.31 7.90
C TRP A 393 3.92 -1.46 9.36
N LEU A 394 2.96 -1.76 10.25
CA LEU A 394 3.27 -2.11 11.63
C LEU A 394 4.17 -3.34 11.70
N GLY A 395 3.92 -4.35 10.87
CA GLY A 395 4.76 -5.53 10.75
C GLY A 395 6.20 -5.20 10.36
N ILE A 396 6.40 -4.30 9.38
CA ILE A 396 7.73 -3.82 8.99
C ILE A 396 8.44 -3.13 10.17
N ALA A 397 7.74 -2.22 10.86
CA ALA A 397 8.30 -1.46 11.97
C ALA A 397 8.74 -2.36 13.13
N VAL A 398 7.87 -3.27 13.57
CA VAL A 398 8.13 -4.20 14.67
C VAL A 398 9.25 -5.17 14.30
N SER A 399 9.22 -5.73 13.09
CA SER A 399 10.25 -6.67 12.62
C SER A 399 11.62 -6.03 12.58
N HIS A 400 11.75 -4.81 12.05
CA HIS A 400 13.02 -4.09 11.98
C HIS A 400 13.56 -3.72 13.36
N TYR A 401 12.70 -3.23 14.27
CA TYR A 401 13.10 -2.93 15.64
C TYR A 401 13.67 -4.17 16.34
N ARG A 402 12.97 -5.30 16.23
CA ARG A 402 13.39 -6.56 16.85
C ARG A 402 14.63 -7.16 16.18
N PHE A 403 14.74 -7.10 14.86
CA PHE A 403 15.91 -7.52 14.09
C PHE A 403 17.19 -6.86 14.62
N ARG A 404 17.20 -5.53 14.74
CA ARG A 404 18.36 -4.81 15.27
C ARG A 404 18.67 -5.15 16.73
N ARG A 405 17.64 -5.32 17.56
CA ARG A 405 17.81 -5.75 18.95
C ARG A 405 18.41 -7.15 19.04
N GLY A 406 17.96 -8.08 18.21
CA GLY A 406 18.50 -9.43 18.12
C GLY A 406 19.96 -9.46 17.66
N LEU A 407 20.31 -8.66 16.62
CA LEU A 407 21.71 -8.53 16.19
C LEU A 407 22.63 -8.10 17.32
N ILE A 408 22.23 -7.07 18.05
CA ILE A 408 23.02 -6.56 19.18
C ILE A 408 23.12 -7.60 20.30
N ALA A 409 22.01 -8.27 20.64
CA ALA A 409 21.98 -9.28 21.69
C ALA A 409 22.89 -10.48 21.38
N GLN A 410 23.03 -10.86 20.10
CA GLN A 410 23.94 -11.92 19.67
C GLN A 410 25.40 -11.48 19.42
N GLY A 411 25.71 -10.20 19.71
CA GLY A 411 27.08 -9.68 19.61
C GLY A 411 27.54 -9.31 18.21
N TYR A 412 26.64 -9.25 17.22
CA TYR A 412 26.96 -8.76 15.87
C TYR A 412 27.21 -7.26 15.87
N GLN A 413 28.15 -6.82 15.05
CA GLN A 413 28.40 -5.40 14.87
C GLN A 413 27.53 -4.81 13.77
N LEU A 414 27.10 -3.57 13.94
CA LEU A 414 26.30 -2.89 12.91
C LEU A 414 27.09 -2.65 11.61
N SER A 415 28.43 -2.67 11.67
CA SER A 415 29.31 -2.63 10.50
C SER A 415 29.14 -3.83 9.57
N ASP A 416 28.64 -4.95 10.08
CA ASP A 416 28.45 -6.18 9.32
C ASP A 416 27.24 -6.10 8.36
N LEU A 417 26.38 -5.10 8.56
CA LEU A 417 25.24 -4.87 7.67
C LEU A 417 25.66 -4.07 6.42
N ALA A 418 25.36 -4.61 5.24
CA ALA A 418 25.64 -3.96 3.97
C ALA A 418 24.85 -2.65 3.77
N TYR A 419 23.66 -2.55 4.36
CA TYR A 419 22.85 -1.32 4.41
C TYR A 419 22.31 -1.13 5.82
N ARG A 420 22.34 0.10 6.30
CA ARG A 420 21.84 0.51 7.64
C ARG A 420 20.82 1.61 7.51
N SER A 421 19.65 1.42 8.11
CA SER A 421 18.65 2.47 8.24
C SER A 421 19.20 3.62 9.09
N PRO A 422 19.20 4.87 8.59
CA PRO A 422 19.79 6.01 9.30
C PRO A 422 18.99 6.45 10.52
N LEU A 423 17.70 6.10 10.58
CA LEU A 423 16.76 6.60 11.58
C LEU A 423 16.45 5.61 12.71
N TYR A 424 17.22 4.54 12.85
CA TYR A 424 17.02 3.60 13.96
C TYR A 424 17.54 4.20 15.28
N PRO A 425 16.85 4.04 16.42
CA PRO A 425 15.55 3.34 16.63
C PRO A 425 14.33 4.23 16.41
N PHE A 426 14.50 5.52 16.18
CA PHE A 426 13.38 6.48 16.03
C PHE A 426 12.43 6.09 14.91
N GLY A 427 12.95 5.74 13.73
CA GLY A 427 12.15 5.44 12.55
C GLY A 427 11.09 4.36 12.77
N PRO A 428 11.48 3.12 13.16
CA PRO A 428 10.49 2.05 13.37
C PRO A 428 9.56 2.34 14.56
N ILE A 429 10.02 3.00 15.63
CA ILE A 429 9.16 3.36 16.77
C ILE A 429 8.13 4.40 16.35
N PHE A 430 8.56 5.49 15.72
CA PHE A 430 7.67 6.54 15.21
C PHE A 430 6.62 5.97 14.25
N ALA A 431 7.05 5.18 13.26
CA ALA A 431 6.15 4.59 12.29
C ALA A 431 5.15 3.62 12.94
N GLY A 432 5.61 2.75 13.85
CA GLY A 432 4.74 1.81 14.55
C GLY A 432 3.70 2.50 15.44
N VAL A 433 4.13 3.51 16.21
CA VAL A 433 3.23 4.30 17.06
C VAL A 433 2.21 5.06 16.22
N LEU A 434 2.65 5.70 15.14
CA LEU A 434 1.75 6.45 14.26
C LEU A 434 0.75 5.54 13.56
N CYS A 435 1.14 4.34 13.11
CA CYS A 435 0.21 3.34 12.59
C CYS A 435 -0.89 3.00 13.61
N LEU A 436 -0.52 2.74 14.86
CA LEU A 436 -1.49 2.42 15.92
C LEU A 436 -2.41 3.60 16.23
N VAL A 437 -1.87 4.82 16.31
CA VAL A 437 -2.65 6.04 16.57
C VAL A 437 -3.66 6.30 15.45
N ILE A 438 -3.27 6.15 14.19
CA ILE A 438 -4.17 6.37 13.05
C ILE A 438 -5.27 5.31 13.03
N VAL A 439 -4.92 4.03 13.19
CA VAL A 439 -5.92 2.95 13.22
C VAL A 439 -6.90 3.13 14.38
N ALA A 440 -6.42 3.48 15.57
CA ALA A 440 -7.26 3.72 16.74
C ALA A 440 -8.13 4.98 16.59
N GLY A 441 -7.58 6.03 15.99
CA GLY A 441 -8.23 7.34 15.85
C GLY A 441 -9.23 7.44 14.70
N GLN A 442 -9.30 6.45 13.81
CA GLN A 442 -10.06 6.53 12.55
C GLN A 442 -11.51 6.98 12.70
N ASN A 443 -12.22 6.45 13.71
CA ASN A 443 -13.59 6.83 14.04
C ASN A 443 -13.81 6.85 15.56
N TYR A 444 -12.89 7.48 16.30
CA TYR A 444 -12.93 7.48 17.76
C TYR A 444 -14.19 8.12 18.34
N GLN A 445 -14.83 9.04 17.61
CA GLN A 445 -16.06 9.68 18.03
C GLN A 445 -17.25 8.71 18.16
N ALA A 446 -17.24 7.61 17.41
CA ALA A 446 -18.30 6.60 17.51
C ALA A 446 -18.33 5.92 18.88
N PHE A 447 -17.19 5.89 19.60
CA PHE A 447 -17.14 5.31 20.95
C PHE A 447 -17.83 6.15 22.03
N ALA A 448 -18.19 7.42 21.72
CA ALA A 448 -18.97 8.24 22.64
C ALA A 448 -20.43 7.78 22.77
N ASP A 449 -20.96 7.05 21.79
CA ASP A 449 -22.32 6.49 21.78
C ASP A 449 -22.30 5.06 21.23
N ILE A 450 -21.71 4.14 21.97
CA ILE A 450 -21.57 2.72 21.56
C ILE A 450 -22.93 2.08 21.23
N PRO A 451 -24.00 2.22 22.06
CA PRO A 451 -25.28 1.60 21.75
C PRO A 451 -25.92 2.08 20.46
N GLY A 452 -25.77 3.37 20.12
CA GLY A 452 -26.32 3.95 18.89
C GLY A 452 -25.46 3.74 17.64
N ARG A 453 -24.16 3.58 17.80
CA ARG A 453 -23.18 3.57 16.68
C ARG A 453 -22.36 2.29 16.59
N TRP A 454 -22.80 1.19 17.20
CA TRP A 454 -22.05 -0.07 17.20
C TRP A 454 -21.77 -0.64 15.79
N GLN A 455 -22.69 -0.41 14.85
CA GLN A 455 -22.51 -0.84 13.45
C GLN A 455 -21.37 -0.08 12.76
N GLU A 456 -21.27 1.22 13.03
CA GLU A 456 -20.17 2.04 12.50
C GLU A 456 -18.81 1.61 13.11
N ILE A 457 -18.80 1.36 14.43
CA ILE A 457 -17.61 0.87 15.12
C ILE A 457 -17.17 -0.47 14.54
N LEU A 458 -18.12 -1.40 14.38
CA LEU A 458 -17.82 -2.70 13.80
C LEU A 458 -17.30 -2.56 12.36
N ALA A 459 -17.98 -1.79 11.52
CA ALA A 459 -17.57 -1.59 10.13
C ALA A 459 -16.18 -0.96 10.03
N THR A 460 -15.85 -0.03 10.93
CA THR A 460 -14.55 0.66 10.92
C THR A 460 -13.42 -0.22 11.44
N TYR A 461 -13.65 -0.94 12.55
CA TYR A 461 -12.57 -1.60 13.30
C TYR A 461 -12.52 -3.13 13.14
N ILE A 462 -13.41 -3.74 12.33
CA ILE A 462 -13.48 -5.21 12.17
C ILE A 462 -12.14 -5.85 11.79
N GLY A 463 -11.29 -5.13 11.07
CA GLY A 463 -9.96 -5.61 10.70
C GLY A 463 -9.06 -5.89 11.89
N VAL A 464 -9.21 -5.14 12.99
CA VAL A 464 -8.40 -5.31 14.21
C VAL A 464 -8.68 -6.66 14.88
N PRO A 465 -9.93 -6.99 15.29
CA PRO A 465 -10.21 -8.29 15.87
C PRO A 465 -9.97 -9.44 14.90
N MET A 466 -10.17 -9.27 13.61
CA MET A 466 -9.84 -10.29 12.62
C MET A 466 -8.34 -10.58 12.57
N PHE A 467 -7.50 -9.56 12.54
CA PHE A 467 -6.04 -9.72 12.59
C PHE A 467 -5.60 -10.41 13.88
N LEU A 468 -6.12 -9.96 15.02
CA LEU A 468 -5.84 -10.57 16.32
C LEU A 468 -6.31 -12.03 16.40
N ALA A 469 -7.47 -12.34 15.85
CA ALA A 469 -8.00 -13.70 15.80
C ALA A 469 -7.10 -14.63 14.97
N LEU A 470 -6.61 -14.17 13.83
CA LEU A 470 -5.65 -14.92 13.02
C LEU A 470 -4.33 -15.15 13.77
N TRP A 471 -3.80 -14.11 14.39
CA TRP A 471 -2.55 -14.20 15.13
C TRP A 471 -2.65 -15.10 16.36
N ILE A 472 -3.61 -14.82 17.25
CA ILE A 472 -3.82 -15.57 18.49
C ILE A 472 -4.26 -17.00 18.16
N GLY A 473 -5.17 -17.18 17.20
CA GLY A 473 -5.64 -18.50 16.75
C GLY A 473 -4.48 -19.38 16.28
N TYR A 474 -3.59 -18.85 15.43
CA TYR A 474 -2.40 -19.57 14.99
C TYR A 474 -1.48 -19.93 16.17
N ARG A 475 -1.24 -18.98 17.08
CA ARG A 475 -0.43 -19.24 18.28
C ARG A 475 -0.98 -20.36 19.14
N LEU A 476 -2.30 -20.39 19.36
CA LEU A 476 -2.95 -21.43 20.17
C LEU A 476 -2.87 -22.80 19.49
N VAL A 477 -3.12 -22.88 18.18
CA VAL A 477 -3.13 -24.14 17.43
C VAL A 477 -1.72 -24.70 17.22
N ARG A 478 -0.76 -23.85 16.85
CA ARG A 478 0.61 -24.26 16.54
C ARG A 478 1.57 -24.12 17.71
N LYS A 479 1.11 -23.57 18.85
CA LYS A 479 1.92 -23.32 20.05
C LYS A 479 3.14 -22.45 19.76
N SER A 480 3.04 -21.53 18.76
CA SER A 480 4.12 -20.62 18.44
C SER A 480 4.35 -19.62 19.58
N ARG A 481 5.60 -19.20 19.74
CA ARG A 481 6.01 -18.26 20.77
C ARG A 481 6.74 -17.10 20.13
N MET A 482 6.78 -15.98 20.84
CA MET A 482 7.63 -14.86 20.44
C MET A 482 9.08 -15.34 20.43
N ILE A 483 9.80 -15.03 19.36
CA ILE A 483 11.18 -15.48 19.17
C ILE A 483 12.08 -14.62 20.07
N ASP A 484 12.87 -15.27 20.92
CA ASP A 484 13.84 -14.58 21.76
C ASP A 484 14.97 -14.00 20.91
N TYR A 485 15.57 -12.89 21.35
CA TYR A 485 16.60 -12.18 20.59
C TYR A 485 17.83 -13.06 20.29
N GLU A 486 18.14 -13.99 21.19
CA GLU A 486 19.28 -14.92 21.10
C GLU A 486 19.02 -16.06 20.10
N ASP A 487 17.74 -16.36 19.81
CA ASP A 487 17.32 -17.44 18.90
C ASP A 487 17.01 -16.95 17.47
N MET A 488 17.13 -15.65 17.22
CA MET A 488 16.88 -15.11 15.89
C MET A 488 17.90 -15.59 14.86
N PRO A 489 17.45 -16.07 13.67
CA PRO A 489 18.36 -16.49 12.62
C PRO A 489 18.97 -15.28 11.90
N PHE A 490 20.30 -15.24 11.80
CA PHE A 490 21.03 -14.25 10.99
C PHE A 490 21.95 -14.95 10.00
N GLU A 491 21.93 -14.51 8.75
CA GLU A 491 22.82 -14.99 7.67
C GLU A 491 24.16 -14.24 7.68
N LEU A 492 24.73 -14.03 8.86
CA LEU A 492 26.02 -13.37 9.05
C LEU A 492 27.03 -14.32 9.68
N PRO A 493 28.35 -14.17 9.41
CA PRO A 493 29.37 -14.92 10.12
C PRO A 493 29.26 -14.68 11.63
N LYS A 494 29.19 -15.76 12.42
CA LYS A 494 29.08 -15.62 13.87
C LYS A 494 30.26 -14.83 14.44
N PRO A 495 30.02 -13.87 15.38
CA PRO A 495 31.09 -13.13 16.04
C PRO A 495 32.08 -14.08 16.71
N ALA A 496 33.35 -13.73 16.67
CA ALA A 496 34.43 -14.54 17.26
C ALA A 496 34.25 -14.78 18.77
N SER A 497 33.54 -13.93 19.48
CA SER A 497 33.28 -14.01 20.92
C SER A 497 32.28 -15.10 21.34
N THR A 498 31.53 -15.70 20.41
CA THR A 498 30.54 -16.75 20.71
C THR A 498 31.05 -18.18 20.52
N ARG A 499 32.34 -18.36 20.16
CA ARG A 499 32.97 -19.68 20.26
C ARG A 499 33.19 -19.95 21.75
N LYS A 500 32.23 -20.59 22.40
CA LYS A 500 32.43 -21.20 23.72
C LYS A 500 33.60 -22.18 23.58
N THR A 501 34.70 -21.89 24.29
CA THR A 501 35.78 -22.79 24.61
C THR A 501 35.27 -24.02 25.34
#